data_ffa05511dd0f187d2e1f4687e2775077
#
_entry.id   ffa05511dd0f187d2e1f4687e2775077
#
_cell.length_a   1.000
_cell.length_b   1.000
_cell.length_c   1.000
_cell.angle_alpha   90.00
_cell.angle_beta   90.00
_cell.angle_gamma   90.00
#
_symmetry.space_group_name_H-M   'P 1'
#
loop_
_entity.id
_entity.type
_entity.pdbx_description
1 polymer ?
#
loop_
_entity_poly.entity_id
_entity_poly.type
_entity_poly.pdbx_seq_one_letter_code
_entity_poly.pdbx_strand_id
1 'polypeptide(L)'
;MFFVKYSGEARLSTLMDLFFAYITRAWRSSLFSNAFYLMLNTVTTSLLGFVFWNIMARFFPPAEVGIGSALIAASGLIGSLANLGLGVGLVRFIPQVKDKAGRLINTSFTLVGCITLGGSLVYLLGLGHWSPALGFVGKSVWLAGCFVVFSIATALSSLIDQSLVAGRAAGYVFWKNTFACLLKLPLPVFAFAFLAGFGIFTGTGVAVLAGNILAWYFFLPSIYKGYRPRPAWDKELLAQVLPYSSANYLANLLNGAPAFIYPLMVLNTLGPENSAYFYIAWMMSTVLSVIPSGLASSLFAEGSHDQQRLGRDGRRALGIALLLSVPAVVAMIVLSRWFLHFFGPGYAEKGTGVIRFLALAVIPQCVNQLYITVNQVKKQVFLIIYQTLSLAVLALGLGDLMLEIFGLNGIGIAYFLAHLVVALVVAVPLWRALHEGGKFVITASGESGNNGE
;
A
#
# COMPACT_ATOMS: atom_id res chain seq x y z
N MET A 1 -29.70 35.42 -49.05
CA MET A 1 -28.27 35.65 -48.74
C MET A 1 -28.18 36.16 -47.30
N PHE A 2 -28.22 35.24 -46.34
CA PHE A 2 -28.08 35.58 -44.92
C PHE A 2 -26.93 34.74 -44.38
N PHE A 3 -25.74 35.33 -44.25
CA PHE A 3 -24.61 34.78 -43.51
C PHE A 3 -24.86 34.98 -42.00
N VAL A 4 -25.20 33.88 -41.30
CA VAL A 4 -25.16 33.86 -39.84
C VAL A 4 -23.73 33.52 -39.43
N LYS A 5 -22.99 34.54 -38.99
CA LYS A 5 -21.65 34.46 -38.38
C LYS A 5 -21.81 33.90 -36.95
N TYR A 6 -21.72 32.60 -36.77
CA TYR A 6 -21.65 32.02 -35.43
C TYR A 6 -20.27 32.24 -34.86
N SER A 7 -20.16 33.12 -33.88
CA SER A 7 -18.95 33.40 -33.13
C SER A 7 -18.55 32.19 -32.29
N GLY A 8 -17.37 31.64 -32.55
CA GLY A 8 -16.79 30.50 -31.81
C GLY A 8 -16.59 30.76 -30.31
N GLU A 9 -16.51 32.01 -29.88
CA GLU A 9 -16.35 32.39 -28.47
C GLU A 9 -17.57 32.09 -27.60
N ALA A 10 -18.79 32.23 -28.13
CA ALA A 10 -20.02 31.90 -27.38
C ALA A 10 -20.18 30.39 -27.11
N ARG A 11 -19.60 29.53 -27.94
CA ARG A 11 -19.57 28.07 -27.71
C ARG A 11 -18.54 27.65 -26.68
N LEU A 12 -17.41 28.31 -26.63
CA LEU A 12 -16.34 28.00 -25.66
C LEU A 12 -16.76 28.38 -24.23
N SER A 13 -17.37 29.55 -24.05
CA SER A 13 -17.89 30.00 -22.75
C SER A 13 -19.01 29.07 -22.25
N THR A 14 -19.96 28.70 -23.12
CA THR A 14 -21.03 27.76 -22.76
C THR A 14 -20.50 26.36 -22.42
N LEU A 15 -19.46 25.87 -23.13
CA LEU A 15 -18.80 24.60 -22.80
C LEU A 15 -18.01 24.68 -21.49
N MET A 16 -17.35 25.80 -21.23
CA MET A 16 -16.68 26.06 -19.94
C MET A 16 -17.70 26.14 -18.79
N ASP A 17 -18.82 26.84 -18.98
CA ASP A 17 -19.87 26.94 -17.97
C ASP A 17 -20.54 25.58 -17.69
N LEU A 18 -20.78 24.78 -18.72
CA LEU A 18 -21.28 23.41 -18.58
C LEU A 18 -20.22 22.51 -17.89
N PHE A 19 -18.95 22.66 -18.22
CA PHE A 19 -17.86 21.93 -17.58
C PHE A 19 -17.71 22.35 -16.11
N PHE A 20 -17.76 23.65 -15.79
CA PHE A 20 -17.73 24.11 -14.40
C PHE A 20 -19.00 23.71 -13.62
N ALA A 21 -20.16 23.76 -14.24
CA ALA A 21 -21.41 23.27 -13.62
C ALA A 21 -21.41 21.76 -13.40
N TYR A 22 -20.83 20.99 -14.33
CA TYR A 22 -20.64 19.54 -14.18
C TYR A 22 -19.63 19.24 -13.06
N ILE A 23 -18.49 19.92 -13.02
CA ILE A 23 -17.49 19.80 -11.96
C ILE A 23 -18.10 20.15 -10.60
N THR A 24 -18.78 21.29 -10.47
CA THR A 24 -19.39 21.72 -9.22
C THR A 24 -20.50 20.75 -8.75
N ARG A 25 -21.25 20.18 -9.68
CA ARG A 25 -22.25 19.16 -9.39
C ARG A 25 -21.62 17.81 -9.00
N ALA A 26 -20.54 17.43 -9.67
CA ALA A 26 -19.74 16.26 -9.32
C ALA A 26 -19.11 16.39 -7.92
N TRP A 27 -18.56 17.55 -7.59
CA TRP A 27 -17.99 17.84 -6.26
C TRP A 27 -19.00 17.76 -5.12
N ARG A 28 -20.29 17.98 -5.40
CA ARG A 28 -21.35 17.79 -4.41
C ARG A 28 -21.72 16.33 -4.16
N SER A 29 -21.27 15.40 -5.01
CA SER A 29 -21.49 13.97 -4.76
C SER A 29 -20.42 13.43 -3.80
N SER A 30 -20.84 12.72 -2.76
CA SER A 30 -19.95 12.13 -1.76
C SER A 30 -18.92 11.17 -2.39
N LEU A 31 -19.24 10.54 -3.51
CA LEU A 31 -18.35 9.63 -4.23
C LEU A 31 -17.13 10.35 -4.82
N PHE A 32 -17.36 11.45 -5.57
CA PHE A 32 -16.26 12.21 -6.17
C PHE A 32 -15.39 12.91 -5.12
N SER A 33 -16.02 13.51 -4.11
CA SER A 33 -15.30 14.13 -3.00
C SER A 33 -14.39 13.13 -2.28
N ASN A 34 -14.90 11.93 -1.95
CA ASN A 34 -14.09 10.90 -1.30
C ASN A 34 -12.94 10.42 -2.20
N ALA A 35 -13.19 10.14 -3.48
CA ALA A 35 -12.15 9.74 -4.42
C ALA A 35 -11.06 10.80 -4.55
N PHE A 36 -11.45 12.07 -4.67
CA PHE A 36 -10.51 13.19 -4.74
C PHE A 36 -9.62 13.29 -3.48
N TYR A 37 -10.22 13.24 -2.28
CA TYR A 37 -9.45 13.30 -1.04
C TYR A 37 -8.51 12.11 -0.88
N LEU A 38 -8.87 10.89 -1.32
CA LEU A 38 -7.98 9.73 -1.31
C LEU A 38 -6.81 9.90 -2.28
N MET A 39 -7.05 10.44 -3.48
CA MET A 39 -5.99 10.77 -4.42
C MET A 39 -5.06 11.86 -3.85
N LEU A 40 -5.64 12.92 -3.31
CA LEU A 40 -4.89 14.01 -2.68
C LEU A 40 -4.06 13.51 -1.50
N ASN A 41 -4.64 12.62 -0.67
CA ASN A 41 -3.93 11.97 0.41
C ASN A 41 -2.70 11.20 -0.10
N THR A 42 -2.87 10.40 -1.16
CA THR A 42 -1.77 9.62 -1.74
C THR A 42 -0.65 10.53 -2.26
N VAL A 43 -0.99 11.56 -3.03
CA VAL A 43 0.00 12.51 -3.57
C VAL A 43 0.72 13.27 -2.44
N THR A 44 -0.03 13.82 -1.50
CA THR A 44 0.52 14.61 -0.39
C THR A 44 1.41 13.76 0.52
N THR A 45 0.97 12.57 0.90
CA THR A 45 1.76 11.68 1.77
C THR A 45 3.02 11.16 1.07
N SER A 46 2.97 10.93 -0.25
CA SER A 46 4.14 10.54 -1.04
C SER A 46 5.16 11.68 -1.14
N LEU A 47 4.70 12.90 -1.43
CA LEU A 47 5.58 14.08 -1.49
C LEU A 47 6.22 14.39 -0.12
N LEU A 48 5.41 14.41 0.94
CA LEU A 48 5.91 14.62 2.30
C LEU A 48 6.80 13.47 2.76
N GLY A 49 6.55 12.24 2.30
CA GLY A 49 7.42 11.09 2.52
C GLY A 49 8.78 11.26 1.85
N PHE A 50 8.81 11.74 0.60
CA PHE A 50 10.05 12.05 -0.10
C PHE A 50 10.86 13.14 0.64
N VAL A 51 10.19 14.24 1.02
CA VAL A 51 10.82 15.33 1.78
C VAL A 51 11.35 14.81 3.12
N PHE A 52 10.58 13.99 3.84
CA PHE A 52 11.00 13.39 5.11
C PHE A 52 12.31 12.60 4.95
N TRP A 53 12.35 11.67 4.01
CA TRP A 53 13.55 10.84 3.83
C TRP A 53 14.74 11.64 3.29
N ASN A 54 14.50 12.70 2.52
CA ASN A 54 15.56 13.62 2.10
C ASN A 54 16.17 14.35 3.32
N ILE A 55 15.33 14.83 4.24
CA ILE A 55 15.77 15.44 5.49
C ILE A 55 16.57 14.42 6.31
N MET A 56 16.03 13.20 6.50
CA MET A 56 16.73 12.17 7.27
C MET A 56 18.10 11.83 6.69
N ALA A 57 18.20 11.66 5.37
CA ALA A 57 19.45 11.35 4.67
C ALA A 57 20.50 12.47 4.77
N ARG A 58 20.09 13.73 5.02
CA ARG A 58 20.99 14.87 5.17
C ARG A 58 21.42 15.14 6.60
N PHE A 59 20.56 14.84 7.58
CA PHE A 59 20.81 15.14 9.00
C PHE A 59 21.37 13.94 9.76
N PHE A 60 21.19 12.73 9.27
CA PHE A 60 21.66 11.50 9.93
C PHE A 60 22.63 10.72 9.04
N PRO A 61 23.65 10.08 9.64
CA PRO A 61 24.50 9.13 8.93
C PRO A 61 23.66 8.02 8.27
N PRO A 62 24.08 7.48 7.11
CA PRO A 62 23.33 6.42 6.43
C PRO A 62 23.02 5.20 7.33
N ALA A 63 23.93 4.81 8.20
CA ALA A 63 23.70 3.72 9.15
C ALA A 63 22.48 3.95 10.05
N GLU A 64 22.28 5.17 10.54
CA GLU A 64 21.14 5.53 11.38
C GLU A 64 19.83 5.57 10.58
N VAL A 65 19.87 6.08 9.34
CA VAL A 65 18.75 6.04 8.41
C VAL A 65 18.33 4.59 8.13
N GLY A 66 19.30 3.68 7.98
CA GLY A 66 19.05 2.26 7.78
C GLY A 66 18.40 1.59 9.00
N ILE A 67 18.88 1.89 10.21
CA ILE A 67 18.26 1.41 11.46
C ILE A 67 16.82 1.92 11.57
N GLY A 68 16.60 3.22 11.37
CA GLY A 68 15.27 3.82 11.44
C GLY A 68 14.29 3.23 10.43
N SER A 69 14.73 3.05 9.17
CA SER A 69 13.91 2.44 8.13
C SER A 69 13.58 0.98 8.40
N ALA A 70 14.53 0.20 8.94
CA ALA A 70 14.33 -1.18 9.30
C ALA A 70 13.36 -1.35 10.48
N LEU A 71 13.44 -0.47 11.50
CA LEU A 71 12.45 -0.45 12.61
C LEU A 71 11.04 -0.14 12.09
N ILE A 72 10.91 0.82 11.16
CA ILE A 72 9.63 1.14 10.52
C ILE A 72 9.13 -0.08 9.73
N ALA A 73 10.00 -0.77 8.99
CA ALA A 73 9.63 -1.97 8.24
C ALA A 73 9.20 -3.12 9.16
N ALA A 74 9.93 -3.37 10.25
CA ALA A 74 9.57 -4.39 11.25
C ALA A 74 8.21 -4.10 11.89
N SER A 75 7.98 -2.85 12.32
CA SER A 75 6.70 -2.39 12.86
C SER A 75 5.57 -2.54 11.83
N GLY A 76 5.82 -2.19 10.57
CA GLY A 76 4.89 -2.35 9.45
C GLY A 76 4.53 -3.80 9.17
N LEU A 77 5.51 -4.71 9.22
CA LEU A 77 5.30 -6.16 9.08
C LEU A 77 4.38 -6.69 10.16
N ILE A 78 4.67 -6.38 11.43
CA ILE A 78 3.86 -6.81 12.57
C ILE A 78 2.43 -6.26 12.45
N GLY A 79 2.29 -4.97 12.12
CA GLY A 79 0.99 -4.34 11.92
C GLY A 79 0.21 -4.93 10.75
N SER A 80 0.89 -5.26 9.65
CA SER A 80 0.30 -5.94 8.49
C SER A 80 -0.20 -7.34 8.87
N LEU A 81 0.61 -8.12 9.58
CA LEU A 81 0.23 -9.45 10.09
C LEU A 81 -0.96 -9.38 11.05
N ALA A 82 -0.99 -8.38 11.92
CA ALA A 82 -2.05 -8.21 12.92
C ALA A 82 -3.39 -7.75 12.34
N ASN A 83 -3.39 -7.12 11.17
CA ASN A 83 -4.59 -6.50 10.56
C ASN A 83 -5.67 -7.53 10.20
N LEU A 84 -5.32 -8.78 9.84
CA LEU A 84 -6.22 -9.88 9.47
C LEU A 84 -7.25 -9.49 8.39
N GLY A 85 -6.97 -8.44 7.60
CA GLY A 85 -7.88 -7.92 6.58
C GLY A 85 -9.08 -7.12 7.13
N LEU A 86 -9.10 -6.85 8.43
CA LEU A 86 -10.20 -6.14 9.08
C LEU A 86 -10.45 -4.76 8.47
N GLY A 87 -9.44 -4.11 7.89
CA GLY A 87 -9.63 -2.85 7.17
C GLY A 87 -10.68 -2.96 6.06
N VAL A 88 -10.58 -3.97 5.20
CA VAL A 88 -11.56 -4.23 4.12
C VAL A 88 -12.91 -4.63 4.72
N GLY A 89 -12.89 -5.43 5.79
CA GLY A 89 -14.09 -5.79 6.54
C GLY A 89 -14.84 -4.57 7.08
N LEU A 90 -14.14 -3.64 7.71
CA LEU A 90 -14.75 -2.40 8.22
C LEU A 90 -15.46 -1.60 7.12
N VAL A 91 -14.80 -1.40 5.96
CA VAL A 91 -15.40 -0.67 4.83
C VAL A 91 -16.71 -1.32 4.36
N ARG A 92 -16.77 -2.65 4.35
CA ARG A 92 -17.96 -3.38 3.89
C ARG A 92 -19.07 -3.42 4.94
N PHE A 93 -18.74 -3.72 6.21
CA PHE A 93 -19.73 -4.05 7.22
C PHE A 93 -20.20 -2.85 8.04
N ILE A 94 -19.41 -1.79 8.23
CA ILE A 94 -19.85 -0.58 8.97
C ILE A 94 -21.17 -0.01 8.42
N PRO A 95 -21.37 0.16 7.09
CA PRO A 95 -22.63 0.67 6.57
C PRO A 95 -23.85 -0.25 6.86
N GLN A 96 -23.60 -1.55 7.10
CA GLN A 96 -24.66 -2.53 7.33
C GLN A 96 -25.10 -2.58 8.80
N VAL A 97 -24.16 -2.39 9.75
CA VAL A 97 -24.44 -2.55 11.19
C VAL A 97 -24.87 -1.24 11.87
N LYS A 98 -24.96 -0.13 11.14
CA LYS A 98 -25.44 1.20 11.56
C LYS A 98 -25.17 1.55 13.05
N ASP A 99 -26.10 1.21 13.97
CA ASP A 99 -26.01 1.55 15.38
C ASP A 99 -24.88 0.83 16.14
N LYS A 100 -24.40 -0.30 15.62
CA LYS A 100 -23.26 -1.06 16.19
C LYS A 100 -21.90 -0.69 15.57
N ALA A 101 -21.86 0.30 14.66
CA ALA A 101 -20.62 0.69 13.96
C ALA A 101 -19.47 1.02 14.93
N GLY A 102 -19.74 1.83 15.96
CA GLY A 102 -18.74 2.16 16.97
C GLY A 102 -18.25 0.94 17.77
N ARG A 103 -19.14 -0.04 18.02
CA ARG A 103 -18.75 -1.29 18.68
C ARG A 103 -17.88 -2.16 17.78
N LEU A 104 -18.22 -2.28 16.49
CA LEU A 104 -17.41 -2.99 15.50
C LEU A 104 -16.01 -2.36 15.35
N ILE A 105 -15.91 -1.03 15.26
CA ILE A 105 -14.65 -0.31 15.21
C ILE A 105 -13.79 -0.62 16.44
N ASN A 106 -14.35 -0.46 17.64
CA ASN A 106 -13.64 -0.68 18.90
C ASN A 106 -13.21 -2.15 19.06
N THR A 107 -14.05 -3.11 18.66
CA THR A 107 -13.71 -4.54 18.69
C THR A 107 -12.55 -4.87 17.75
N SER A 108 -12.57 -4.31 16.52
CA SER A 108 -11.48 -4.47 15.56
C SER A 108 -10.18 -3.84 16.06
N PHE A 109 -10.23 -2.67 16.67
CA PHE A 109 -9.06 -1.99 17.26
C PHE A 109 -8.50 -2.80 18.44
N THR A 110 -9.36 -3.33 19.31
CA THR A 110 -8.93 -4.17 20.42
C THR A 110 -8.23 -5.43 19.93
N LEU A 111 -8.82 -6.13 18.95
CA LEU A 111 -8.26 -7.37 18.40
C LEU A 111 -6.87 -7.10 17.76
N VAL A 112 -6.80 -6.12 16.84
CA VAL A 112 -5.53 -5.78 16.16
C VAL A 112 -4.49 -5.25 17.15
N GLY A 113 -4.90 -4.45 18.13
CA GLY A 113 -4.01 -3.98 19.19
C GLY A 113 -3.40 -5.13 20.02
N CYS A 114 -4.23 -6.11 20.42
CA CYS A 114 -3.77 -7.30 21.16
C CYS A 114 -2.82 -8.16 20.32
N ILE A 115 -3.16 -8.41 19.04
CA ILE A 115 -2.29 -9.21 18.15
C ILE A 115 -0.97 -8.47 17.88
N THR A 116 -1.01 -7.14 17.66
CA THR A 116 0.21 -6.35 17.47
C THR A 116 1.08 -6.33 18.73
N LEU A 117 0.46 -6.23 19.90
CA LEU A 117 1.17 -6.35 21.18
C LEU A 117 1.90 -7.69 21.27
N GLY A 118 1.16 -8.80 21.08
CA GLY A 118 1.75 -10.15 21.12
C GLY A 118 2.84 -10.33 20.06
N GLY A 119 2.59 -9.92 18.81
CA GLY A 119 3.57 -9.99 17.72
C GLY A 119 4.82 -9.14 17.99
N SER A 120 4.67 -7.95 18.57
CA SER A 120 5.81 -7.09 18.95
C SER A 120 6.63 -7.73 20.07
N LEU A 121 5.99 -8.36 21.06
CA LEU A 121 6.70 -9.07 22.12
C LEU A 121 7.47 -10.28 21.57
N VAL A 122 6.82 -11.09 20.70
CA VAL A 122 7.49 -12.22 20.02
C VAL A 122 8.68 -11.73 19.20
N TYR A 123 8.51 -10.63 18.46
CA TYR A 123 9.60 -10.05 17.68
C TYR A 123 10.77 -9.59 18.56
N LEU A 124 10.47 -8.91 19.68
CA LEU A 124 11.50 -8.46 20.63
C LEU A 124 12.25 -9.62 21.28
N LEU A 125 11.55 -10.71 21.63
CA LEU A 125 12.19 -11.92 22.19
C LEU A 125 13.10 -12.61 21.18
N GLY A 126 12.72 -12.56 19.88
CA GLY A 126 13.50 -13.19 18.81
C GLY A 126 14.50 -12.27 18.10
N LEU A 127 14.73 -11.03 18.57
CA LEU A 127 15.63 -10.08 17.91
C LEU A 127 17.03 -10.62 17.65
N GLY A 128 17.58 -11.39 18.59
CA GLY A 128 18.90 -12.01 18.43
C GLY A 128 19.02 -12.99 17.28
N HIS A 129 17.88 -13.51 16.81
CA HIS A 129 17.82 -14.51 15.75
C HIS A 129 17.47 -13.88 14.38
N TRP A 130 16.40 -13.10 14.32
CA TRP A 130 15.92 -12.55 13.03
C TRP A 130 16.30 -11.11 12.73
N SER A 131 16.82 -10.37 13.73
CA SER A 131 17.30 -8.99 13.52
C SER A 131 18.40 -8.61 14.53
N PRO A 132 19.57 -9.27 14.50
CA PRO A 132 20.66 -9.02 15.47
C PRO A 132 21.10 -7.56 15.51
N ALA A 133 21.10 -6.86 14.36
CA ALA A 133 21.45 -5.44 14.27
C ALA A 133 20.49 -4.52 15.05
N LEU A 134 19.25 -4.96 15.32
CA LEU A 134 18.27 -4.25 16.15
C LEU A 134 18.27 -4.73 17.61
N GLY A 135 19.19 -5.61 18.00
CA GLY A 135 19.26 -6.22 19.34
C GLY A 135 19.35 -5.22 20.49
N PHE A 136 19.84 -3.99 20.23
CA PHE A 136 19.89 -2.91 21.21
C PHE A 136 18.50 -2.48 21.73
N VAL A 137 17.44 -2.65 20.92
CA VAL A 137 16.06 -2.33 21.31
C VAL A 137 15.59 -3.24 22.44
N GLY A 138 15.92 -4.54 22.39
CA GLY A 138 15.57 -5.51 23.44
C GLY A 138 16.37 -5.34 24.75
N LYS A 139 17.51 -4.64 24.71
CA LYS A 139 18.35 -4.40 25.90
C LYS A 139 17.81 -3.28 26.82
N SER A 140 16.89 -2.45 26.33
CA SER A 140 16.29 -1.34 27.06
C SER A 140 14.78 -1.49 27.12
N VAL A 141 14.22 -1.62 28.32
CA VAL A 141 12.77 -1.70 28.54
C VAL A 141 12.04 -0.49 27.95
N TRP A 142 12.67 0.69 27.99
CA TRP A 142 12.12 1.90 27.41
C TRP A 142 12.04 1.84 25.87
N LEU A 143 13.14 1.44 25.21
CA LEU A 143 13.14 1.31 23.74
C LEU A 143 12.17 0.21 23.28
N ALA A 144 12.13 -0.91 23.99
CA ALA A 144 11.19 -2.00 23.73
C ALA A 144 9.73 -1.53 23.91
N GLY A 145 9.44 -0.78 24.98
CA GLY A 145 8.12 -0.18 25.21
C GLY A 145 7.70 0.79 24.11
N CYS A 146 8.60 1.68 23.70
CA CYS A 146 8.37 2.57 22.56
C CYS A 146 8.11 1.79 21.26
N PHE A 147 8.89 0.74 20.98
CA PHE A 147 8.68 -0.10 19.81
C PHE A 147 7.29 -0.73 19.81
N VAL A 148 6.84 -1.29 20.91
CA VAL A 148 5.50 -1.87 21.06
C VAL A 148 4.41 -0.84 20.84
N VAL A 149 4.49 0.31 21.53
CA VAL A 149 3.47 1.38 21.45
C VAL A 149 3.35 1.93 20.03
N PHE A 150 4.48 2.20 19.36
CA PHE A 150 4.45 2.74 18.01
C PHE A 150 4.06 1.71 16.96
N SER A 151 4.36 0.42 17.17
CA SER A 151 3.85 -0.65 16.33
C SER A 151 2.32 -0.76 16.41
N ILE A 152 1.76 -0.69 17.62
CA ILE A 152 0.30 -0.65 17.82
C ILE A 152 -0.30 0.60 17.17
N ALA A 153 0.31 1.77 17.36
CA ALA A 153 -0.17 3.01 16.74
C ALA A 153 -0.19 2.92 15.21
N THR A 154 0.85 2.35 14.60
CA THR A 154 0.96 2.13 13.15
C THR A 154 -0.11 1.16 12.64
N ALA A 155 -0.31 0.03 13.32
CA ALA A 155 -1.33 -0.96 12.97
C ALA A 155 -2.75 -0.36 13.03
N LEU A 156 -3.05 0.37 14.11
CA LEU A 156 -4.35 1.00 14.30
C LEU A 156 -4.58 2.17 13.33
N SER A 157 -3.54 2.88 12.90
CA SER A 157 -3.66 4.00 11.95
C SER A 157 -4.34 3.57 10.65
N SER A 158 -3.99 2.40 10.12
CA SER A 158 -4.61 1.86 8.90
C SER A 158 -6.09 1.51 9.11
N LEU A 159 -6.47 0.97 10.25
CA LEU A 159 -7.87 0.68 10.59
C LEU A 159 -8.69 1.94 10.79
N ILE A 160 -8.11 2.98 11.39
CA ILE A 160 -8.72 4.30 11.51
C ILE A 160 -9.05 4.85 10.13
N ASP A 161 -8.08 4.81 9.19
CA ASP A 161 -8.29 5.28 7.81
C ASP A 161 -9.44 4.54 7.14
N GLN A 162 -9.48 3.20 7.25
CA GLN A 162 -10.56 2.40 6.68
C GLN A 162 -11.93 2.68 7.35
N SER A 163 -11.94 2.96 8.66
CA SER A 163 -13.17 3.36 9.36
C SER A 163 -13.69 4.71 8.87
N LEU A 164 -12.79 5.67 8.61
CA LEU A 164 -13.14 6.99 8.05
C LEU A 164 -13.65 6.86 6.61
N VAL A 165 -13.02 6.00 5.80
CA VAL A 165 -13.47 5.69 4.43
C VAL A 165 -14.86 5.05 4.44
N ALA A 166 -15.11 4.09 5.34
CA ALA A 166 -16.41 3.45 5.52
C ALA A 166 -17.53 4.47 5.86
N GLY A 167 -17.18 5.51 6.62
CA GLY A 167 -18.06 6.64 6.92
C GLY A 167 -18.19 7.67 5.79
N ARG A 168 -17.63 7.42 4.61
CA ARG A 168 -17.58 8.36 3.47
C ARG A 168 -16.96 9.70 3.80
N ALA A 169 -15.95 9.70 4.66
CA ALA A 169 -15.29 10.89 5.20
C ALA A 169 -13.78 10.90 4.90
N ALA A 170 -13.42 10.62 3.65
CA ALA A 170 -12.02 10.56 3.18
C ALA A 170 -11.24 11.88 3.39
N GLY A 171 -11.94 13.02 3.51
CA GLY A 171 -11.33 14.29 3.90
C GLY A 171 -10.62 14.21 5.26
N TYR A 172 -11.18 13.48 6.22
CA TYR A 172 -10.52 13.29 7.52
C TYR A 172 -9.30 12.36 7.42
N VAL A 173 -9.30 11.38 6.50
CA VAL A 173 -8.09 10.58 6.20
C VAL A 173 -6.96 11.48 5.72
N PHE A 174 -7.27 12.36 4.74
CA PHE A 174 -6.31 13.33 4.22
C PHE A 174 -5.76 14.23 5.32
N TRP A 175 -6.61 14.83 6.14
CA TRP A 175 -6.15 15.74 7.19
C TRP A 175 -5.34 15.03 8.28
N LYS A 176 -5.78 13.84 8.74
CA LYS A 176 -5.04 13.03 9.71
C LYS A 176 -3.64 12.69 9.20
N ASN A 177 -3.55 12.17 7.99
CA ASN A 177 -2.28 11.72 7.43
C ASN A 177 -1.36 12.89 7.08
N THR A 178 -1.90 14.00 6.56
CA THR A 178 -1.14 15.23 6.31
C THR A 178 -0.58 15.80 7.60
N PHE A 179 -1.40 15.88 8.66
CA PHE A 179 -0.95 16.33 9.99
C PHE A 179 0.17 15.44 10.52
N ALA A 180 0.03 14.11 10.49
CA ALA A 180 1.08 13.19 10.92
C ALA A 180 2.35 13.32 10.04
N CYS A 181 2.20 13.46 8.72
CA CYS A 181 3.33 13.65 7.81
C CYS A 181 4.07 14.97 8.04
N LEU A 182 3.37 16.06 8.32
CA LEU A 182 4.01 17.33 8.66
C LEU A 182 4.71 17.27 10.02
N LEU A 183 4.04 16.68 11.01
CA LEU A 183 4.58 16.57 12.36
C LEU A 183 5.85 15.70 12.40
N LYS A 184 5.94 14.62 11.64
CA LYS A 184 7.13 13.76 11.61
C LYS A 184 8.36 14.43 10.99
N LEU A 185 8.22 15.51 10.19
CA LEU A 185 9.38 16.15 9.55
C LEU A 185 10.39 16.71 10.58
N PRO A 186 9.98 17.54 11.57
CA PRO A 186 10.90 18.12 12.55
C PRO A 186 11.26 17.16 13.69
N LEU A 187 10.39 16.23 14.08
CA LEU A 187 10.54 15.47 15.31
C LEU A 187 11.84 14.68 15.40
N PRO A 188 12.30 13.90 14.39
CA PRO A 188 13.56 13.16 14.52
C PRO A 188 14.76 14.07 14.69
N VAL A 189 14.80 15.22 14.00
CA VAL A 189 15.95 16.13 14.00
C VAL A 189 16.01 16.97 15.29
N PHE A 190 14.87 17.53 15.71
CA PHE A 190 14.87 18.50 16.82
C PHE A 190 14.54 17.88 18.19
N ALA A 191 13.71 16.83 18.22
CA ALA A 191 13.28 16.26 19.49
C ALA A 191 13.95 14.93 19.82
N PHE A 192 14.35 14.13 18.83
CA PHE A 192 14.82 12.76 19.06
C PHE A 192 16.18 12.45 18.43
N ALA A 193 16.95 13.45 17.99
CA ALA A 193 18.27 13.26 17.39
C ALA A 193 19.24 12.51 18.30
N PHE A 194 19.13 12.68 19.63
CA PHE A 194 19.95 12.00 20.63
C PHE A 194 19.72 10.47 20.68
N LEU A 195 18.64 9.97 20.10
CA LEU A 195 18.34 8.54 19.96
C LEU A 195 18.88 7.94 18.65
N ALA A 196 19.62 8.72 17.86
CA ALA A 196 20.20 8.29 16.61
C ALA A 196 19.15 7.66 15.65
N GLY A 197 19.41 6.51 15.05
CA GLY A 197 18.47 5.83 14.15
C GLY A 197 17.13 5.44 14.80
N PHE A 198 17.11 5.16 16.11
CA PHE A 198 15.87 4.95 16.86
C PHE A 198 15.03 6.23 16.96
N GLY A 199 15.66 7.40 16.90
CA GLY A 199 14.98 8.70 16.89
C GLY A 199 14.12 8.92 15.65
N ILE A 200 14.55 8.40 14.49
CA ILE A 200 13.77 8.42 13.23
C ILE A 200 12.46 7.62 13.41
N PHE A 201 12.57 6.43 13.98
CA PHE A 201 11.42 5.59 14.32
C PHE A 201 10.50 6.25 15.35
N THR A 202 11.07 6.80 16.43
CA THR A 202 10.32 7.48 17.50
C THR A 202 9.57 8.70 16.97
N GLY A 203 10.25 9.56 16.21
CA GLY A 203 9.61 10.73 15.61
C GLY A 203 8.45 10.38 14.69
N THR A 204 8.61 9.31 13.90
CA THR A 204 7.53 8.79 13.05
C THR A 204 6.38 8.21 13.91
N GLY A 205 6.71 7.42 14.94
CA GLY A 205 5.72 6.80 15.82
C GLY A 205 4.90 7.83 16.62
N VAL A 206 5.55 8.86 17.17
CA VAL A 206 4.88 9.97 17.87
C VAL A 206 3.94 10.71 16.93
N ALA A 207 4.37 11.00 15.70
CA ALA A 207 3.54 11.68 14.72
C ALA A 207 2.29 10.86 14.33
N VAL A 208 2.45 9.53 14.11
CA VAL A 208 1.33 8.62 13.85
C VAL A 208 0.40 8.54 15.05
N LEU A 209 0.93 8.43 16.26
CA LEU A 209 0.13 8.39 17.48
C LEU A 209 -0.68 9.68 17.67
N ALA A 210 -0.08 10.84 17.43
CA ALA A 210 -0.77 12.14 17.48
C ALA A 210 -1.91 12.22 16.45
N GLY A 211 -1.68 11.77 15.21
CA GLY A 211 -2.71 11.67 14.17
C GLY A 211 -3.85 10.71 14.56
N ASN A 212 -3.54 9.59 15.20
CA ASN A 212 -4.54 8.64 15.70
C ASN A 212 -5.36 9.23 16.85
N ILE A 213 -4.73 9.94 17.78
CA ILE A 213 -5.42 10.64 18.88
C ILE A 213 -6.40 11.69 18.31
N LEU A 214 -5.94 12.49 17.33
CA LEU A 214 -6.81 13.43 16.63
C LEU A 214 -8.03 12.74 16.01
N ALA A 215 -7.83 11.61 15.35
CA ALA A 215 -8.90 10.86 14.72
C ALA A 215 -9.87 10.23 15.76
N TRP A 216 -9.37 9.69 16.86
CA TRP A 216 -10.18 9.03 17.89
C TRP A 216 -11.10 9.99 18.63
N TYR A 217 -10.59 11.17 18.95
CA TYR A 217 -11.34 12.11 19.78
C TYR A 217 -12.15 13.15 18.98
N PHE A 218 -11.78 13.40 17.72
CA PHE A 218 -12.45 14.42 16.91
C PHE A 218 -13.13 13.86 15.66
N PHE A 219 -12.45 13.03 14.85
CA PHE A 219 -12.98 12.64 13.54
C PHE A 219 -13.98 11.48 13.63
N LEU A 220 -13.67 10.42 14.37
CA LEU A 220 -14.59 9.29 14.53
C LEU A 220 -15.89 9.68 15.24
N PRO A 221 -15.88 10.47 16.34
CA PRO A 221 -17.13 10.93 16.97
C PRO A 221 -17.98 11.84 16.08
N SER A 222 -17.37 12.62 15.18
CA SER A 222 -18.12 13.47 14.24
C SER A 222 -18.89 12.68 13.19
N ILE A 223 -18.41 11.47 12.85
CA ILE A 223 -19.04 10.59 11.85
C ILE A 223 -20.01 9.59 12.52
N TYR A 224 -19.56 8.98 13.60
CA TYR A 224 -20.30 7.93 14.31
C TYR A 224 -20.85 8.51 15.62
N LYS A 225 -22.13 8.93 15.60
CA LYS A 225 -22.78 9.53 16.78
C LYS A 225 -22.65 8.65 18.01
N GLY A 226 -22.15 9.22 19.11
CA GLY A 226 -21.95 8.51 20.37
C GLY A 226 -20.71 7.60 20.41
N TYR A 227 -19.85 7.62 19.39
CA TYR A 227 -18.58 6.89 19.42
C TYR A 227 -17.69 7.39 20.56
N ARG A 228 -17.16 6.43 21.30
CA ARG A 228 -16.12 6.66 22.33
C ARG A 228 -15.03 5.60 22.17
N PRO A 229 -13.74 5.98 22.11
CA PRO A 229 -12.66 5.02 22.05
C PRO A 229 -12.60 4.25 23.39
N ARG A 230 -12.86 2.96 23.33
CA ARG A 230 -12.81 2.06 24.49
C ARG A 230 -12.52 0.62 24.04
N PRO A 231 -11.81 -0.18 24.81
CA PRO A 231 -11.70 -1.60 24.52
C PRO A 231 -13.09 -2.24 24.46
N ALA A 232 -13.32 -3.03 23.42
CA ALA A 232 -14.58 -3.76 23.24
C ALA A 232 -14.30 -5.13 22.63
N TRP A 233 -15.16 -6.10 22.96
CA TRP A 233 -15.07 -7.45 22.43
C TRP A 233 -16.46 -7.94 22.06
N ASP A 234 -16.67 -8.19 20.79
CA ASP A 234 -17.93 -8.69 20.25
C ASP A 234 -17.64 -9.85 19.29
N LYS A 235 -17.84 -11.08 19.79
CA LYS A 235 -17.56 -12.30 19.03
C LYS A 235 -18.47 -12.45 17.81
N GLU A 236 -19.73 -12.01 17.89
CA GLU A 236 -20.69 -12.14 16.81
C GLU A 236 -20.32 -11.25 15.63
N LEU A 237 -19.93 -9.99 15.90
CA LEU A 237 -19.45 -9.06 14.87
C LEU A 237 -18.16 -9.58 14.23
N LEU A 238 -17.22 -10.09 15.02
CA LEU A 238 -15.98 -10.68 14.50
C LEU A 238 -16.24 -11.91 13.63
N ALA A 239 -17.13 -12.80 14.06
CA ALA A 239 -17.48 -13.99 13.29
C ALA A 239 -18.13 -13.68 11.93
N GLN A 240 -18.80 -12.54 11.81
CA GLN A 240 -19.35 -12.05 10.53
C GLN A 240 -18.29 -11.44 9.63
N VAL A 241 -17.33 -10.72 10.19
CA VAL A 241 -16.37 -9.89 9.43
C VAL A 241 -15.13 -10.68 9.01
N LEU A 242 -14.57 -11.51 9.89
CA LEU A 242 -13.29 -12.20 9.65
C LEU A 242 -13.28 -13.14 8.44
N PRO A 243 -14.30 -13.98 8.16
CA PRO A 243 -14.28 -14.89 7.02
C PRO A 243 -14.20 -14.16 5.69
N TYR A 244 -14.88 -13.01 5.58
CA TYR A 244 -14.82 -12.17 4.38
C TYR A 244 -13.46 -11.45 4.25
N SER A 245 -12.93 -10.98 5.37
CA SER A 245 -11.70 -10.22 5.42
C SER A 245 -10.47 -11.06 5.08
N SER A 246 -10.42 -12.31 5.53
CA SER A 246 -9.24 -13.18 5.42
C SER A 246 -8.91 -13.60 3.99
N ALA A 247 -9.91 -13.75 3.12
CA ALA A 247 -9.70 -14.25 1.75
C ALA A 247 -8.81 -13.35 0.90
N ASN A 248 -9.02 -12.03 0.94
CA ASN A 248 -8.19 -11.05 0.23
C ASN A 248 -6.96 -10.63 1.02
N TYR A 249 -6.99 -10.82 2.33
CA TYR A 249 -5.91 -10.43 3.23
C TYR A 249 -4.61 -11.18 2.93
N LEU A 250 -4.67 -12.50 2.79
CA LEU A 250 -3.48 -13.32 2.54
C LEU A 250 -2.77 -12.89 1.24
N ALA A 251 -3.53 -12.64 0.18
CA ALA A 251 -2.96 -12.18 -1.08
C ALA A 251 -2.27 -10.80 -0.95
N ASN A 252 -2.90 -9.87 -0.23
CA ASN A 252 -2.33 -8.54 0.02
C ASN A 252 -1.09 -8.60 0.90
N LEU A 253 -1.09 -9.45 1.93
CA LEU A 253 0.04 -9.66 2.83
C LEU A 253 1.25 -10.21 2.05
N LEU A 254 1.04 -11.25 1.23
CA LEU A 254 2.09 -11.85 0.42
C LEU A 254 2.65 -10.88 -0.61
N ASN A 255 1.78 -10.10 -1.25
CA ASN A 255 2.21 -9.08 -2.23
C ASN A 255 3.03 -7.95 -1.57
N GLY A 256 2.70 -7.58 -0.34
CA GLY A 256 3.41 -6.55 0.43
C GLY A 256 4.65 -7.05 1.19
N ALA A 257 4.83 -8.36 1.35
CA ALA A 257 5.90 -8.95 2.16
C ALA A 257 7.31 -8.45 1.79
N PRO A 258 7.71 -8.34 0.51
CA PRO A 258 9.03 -7.83 0.16
C PRO A 258 9.32 -6.42 0.68
N ALA A 259 8.33 -5.55 0.72
CA ALA A 259 8.50 -4.17 1.21
C ALA A 259 8.90 -4.09 2.68
N PHE A 260 8.49 -5.06 3.49
CA PHE A 260 8.81 -5.14 4.91
C PHE A 260 10.04 -6.00 5.20
N ILE A 261 10.21 -7.10 4.45
CA ILE A 261 11.24 -8.11 4.75
C ILE A 261 12.59 -7.70 4.15
N TYR A 262 12.63 -7.15 2.93
CA TYR A 262 13.89 -6.78 2.29
C TYR A 262 14.73 -5.77 3.08
N PRO A 263 14.18 -4.68 3.68
CA PRO A 263 15.00 -3.81 4.53
C PRO A 263 15.66 -4.53 5.69
N LEU A 264 14.98 -5.53 6.29
CA LEU A 264 15.51 -6.35 7.37
C LEU A 264 16.57 -7.35 6.89
N MET A 265 16.37 -7.97 5.73
CA MET A 265 17.36 -8.85 5.10
C MET A 265 18.65 -8.07 4.81
N VAL A 266 18.53 -6.91 4.14
CA VAL A 266 19.71 -6.07 3.83
C VAL A 266 20.40 -5.59 5.11
N LEU A 267 19.63 -5.19 6.13
CA LEU A 267 20.18 -4.77 7.42
C LEU A 267 21.02 -5.87 8.07
N ASN A 268 20.50 -7.11 8.08
CA ASN A 268 21.16 -8.22 8.76
C ASN A 268 22.39 -8.76 8.00
N THR A 269 22.34 -8.74 6.66
CA THR A 269 23.41 -9.33 5.83
C THR A 269 24.48 -8.31 5.47
N LEU A 270 24.09 -7.10 5.04
CA LEU A 270 25.02 -6.08 4.53
C LEU A 270 25.21 -4.89 5.49
N GLY A 271 24.49 -4.91 6.61
CA GLY A 271 24.56 -3.86 7.63
C GLY A 271 23.67 -2.65 7.38
N PRO A 272 23.60 -1.73 8.36
CA PRO A 272 22.61 -0.68 8.40
C PRO A 272 22.81 0.38 7.30
N GLU A 273 24.03 0.66 6.89
CA GLU A 273 24.32 1.63 5.83
C GLU A 273 23.72 1.20 4.49
N ASN A 274 23.91 -0.08 4.11
CA ASN A 274 23.33 -0.63 2.89
C ASN A 274 21.79 -0.71 2.97
N SER A 275 21.23 -0.93 4.16
CA SER A 275 19.79 -0.89 4.35
C SER A 275 19.21 0.51 4.06
N ALA A 276 19.91 1.60 4.39
CA ALA A 276 19.51 2.95 4.02
C ALA A 276 19.50 3.15 2.49
N TYR A 277 20.58 2.75 1.81
CA TYR A 277 20.68 2.88 0.36
C TYR A 277 19.61 2.08 -0.36
N PHE A 278 19.35 0.85 0.11
CA PHE A 278 18.27 0.03 -0.39
C PHE A 278 16.90 0.68 -0.18
N TYR A 279 16.61 1.12 1.04
CA TYR A 279 15.29 1.65 1.38
C TYR A 279 14.92 2.87 0.54
N ILE A 280 15.85 3.82 0.35
CA ILE A 280 15.63 4.98 -0.51
C ILE A 280 15.41 4.56 -1.98
N ALA A 281 16.22 3.63 -2.49
CA ALA A 281 16.05 3.11 -3.84
C ALA A 281 14.70 2.40 -4.02
N TRP A 282 14.28 1.60 -3.04
CA TRP A 282 12.98 0.94 -2.99
C TRP A 282 11.83 1.94 -3.02
N MET A 283 11.86 2.93 -2.11
CA MET A 283 10.85 3.98 -2.03
C MET A 283 10.70 4.71 -3.37
N MET A 284 11.80 5.05 -4.02
CA MET A 284 11.76 5.73 -5.32
C MET A 284 11.21 4.83 -6.43
N SER A 285 11.55 3.55 -6.44
CA SER A 285 11.06 2.61 -7.45
C SER A 285 9.55 2.35 -7.32
N THR A 286 8.99 2.40 -6.11
CA THR A 286 7.55 2.18 -5.87
C THR A 286 6.68 3.23 -6.55
N VAL A 287 7.19 4.43 -6.82
CA VAL A 287 6.48 5.47 -7.58
C VAL A 287 6.10 4.98 -8.98
N LEU A 288 6.97 4.18 -9.63
CA LEU A 288 6.69 3.62 -10.94
C LEU A 288 5.54 2.59 -10.90
N SER A 289 5.38 1.87 -9.80
CA SER A 289 4.32 0.86 -9.62
C SER A 289 2.92 1.47 -9.51
N VAL A 290 2.80 2.79 -9.35
CA VAL A 290 1.52 3.51 -9.37
C VAL A 290 0.84 3.37 -10.75
N ILE A 291 1.63 3.30 -11.84
CA ILE A 291 1.10 3.18 -13.21
C ILE A 291 0.32 1.87 -13.39
N PRO A 292 0.93 0.69 -13.22
CA PRO A 292 0.20 -0.58 -13.36
C PRO A 292 -0.94 -0.73 -12.35
N SER A 293 -0.78 -0.25 -11.11
CA SER A 293 -1.81 -0.33 -10.08
C SER A 293 -3.03 0.53 -10.37
N GLY A 294 -2.84 1.74 -10.91
CA GLY A 294 -3.92 2.64 -11.30
C GLY A 294 -4.77 2.06 -12.44
N LEU A 295 -4.11 1.51 -13.47
CA LEU A 295 -4.80 0.87 -14.60
C LEU A 295 -5.51 -0.43 -14.18
N ALA A 296 -4.91 -1.20 -13.30
CA ALA A 296 -5.53 -2.38 -12.70
C ALA A 296 -6.82 -2.03 -11.94
N SER A 297 -6.78 -0.96 -11.14
CA SER A 297 -7.96 -0.49 -10.38
C SER A 297 -9.08 -0.03 -11.32
N SER A 298 -8.76 0.67 -12.40
CA SER A 298 -9.72 1.08 -13.42
C SER A 298 -10.34 -0.13 -14.11
N LEU A 299 -9.52 -1.10 -14.54
CA LEU A 299 -10.00 -2.33 -15.17
C LEU A 299 -10.88 -3.16 -14.22
N PHE A 300 -10.54 -3.21 -12.93
CA PHE A 300 -11.36 -3.89 -11.92
C PHE A 300 -12.75 -3.26 -11.83
N ALA A 301 -12.83 -1.93 -11.79
CA ALA A 301 -14.09 -1.20 -11.72
C ALA A 301 -14.95 -1.48 -12.97
N GLU A 302 -14.40 -1.31 -14.17
CA GLU A 302 -15.12 -1.54 -15.43
C GLU A 302 -15.50 -3.01 -15.65
N GLY A 303 -14.56 -3.93 -15.39
CA GLY A 303 -14.77 -5.37 -15.56
C GLY A 303 -15.79 -5.95 -14.57
N SER A 304 -15.94 -5.32 -13.39
CA SER A 304 -16.98 -5.71 -12.43
C SER A 304 -18.39 -5.33 -12.89
N HIS A 305 -18.52 -4.32 -13.75
CA HIS A 305 -19.80 -3.91 -14.35
C HIS A 305 -20.14 -4.72 -15.63
N ASP A 306 -19.14 -4.97 -16.48
CA ASP A 306 -19.33 -5.68 -17.75
C ASP A 306 -18.20 -6.68 -18.01
N GLN A 307 -18.43 -7.94 -17.59
CA GLN A 307 -17.46 -9.01 -17.79
C GLN A 307 -17.24 -9.39 -19.26
N GLN A 308 -18.20 -9.10 -20.17
CA GLN A 308 -18.06 -9.43 -21.58
C GLN A 308 -16.97 -8.58 -22.26
N ARG A 309 -16.74 -7.38 -21.76
CA ARG A 309 -15.71 -6.46 -22.26
C ARG A 309 -14.33 -6.69 -21.63
N LEU A 310 -14.24 -7.49 -20.57
CA LEU A 310 -13.00 -7.69 -19.80
C LEU A 310 -11.81 -8.07 -20.69
N GLY A 311 -12.01 -8.91 -21.70
CA GLY A 311 -10.95 -9.32 -22.63
C GLY A 311 -10.39 -8.17 -23.47
N ARG A 312 -11.28 -7.34 -24.04
CA ARG A 312 -10.89 -6.18 -24.86
C ARG A 312 -10.25 -5.09 -24.00
N ASP A 313 -10.89 -4.77 -22.89
CA ASP A 313 -10.46 -3.67 -22.01
C ASP A 313 -9.18 -4.05 -21.26
N GLY A 314 -8.99 -5.34 -20.92
CA GLY A 314 -7.75 -5.86 -20.36
C GLY A 314 -6.56 -5.77 -21.32
N ARG A 315 -6.73 -6.09 -22.61
CA ARG A 315 -5.66 -5.89 -23.61
C ARG A 315 -5.31 -4.42 -23.78
N ARG A 316 -6.31 -3.54 -23.79
CA ARG A 316 -6.09 -2.08 -23.87
C ARG A 316 -5.37 -1.58 -22.62
N ALA A 317 -5.79 -2.01 -21.43
CA ALA A 317 -5.16 -1.64 -20.16
C ALA A 317 -3.68 -2.09 -20.12
N LEU A 318 -3.37 -3.32 -20.56
CA LEU A 318 -1.98 -3.79 -20.65
C LEU A 318 -1.15 -2.95 -21.63
N GLY A 319 -1.70 -2.65 -22.80
CA GLY A 319 -1.02 -1.81 -23.80
C GLY A 319 -0.71 -0.41 -23.25
N ILE A 320 -1.66 0.23 -22.57
CA ILE A 320 -1.47 1.54 -21.95
C ILE A 320 -0.48 1.44 -20.78
N ALA A 321 -0.57 0.38 -19.94
CA ALA A 321 0.34 0.16 -18.84
C ALA A 321 1.79 0.08 -19.33
N LEU A 322 2.06 -0.71 -20.37
CA LEU A 322 3.39 -0.84 -20.95
C LEU A 322 3.83 0.45 -21.65
N LEU A 323 2.94 1.11 -22.40
CA LEU A 323 3.24 2.37 -23.08
C LEU A 323 3.69 3.48 -22.11
N LEU A 324 3.08 3.54 -20.92
CA LEU A 324 3.44 4.53 -19.90
C LEU A 324 4.62 4.06 -19.03
N SER A 325 4.67 2.76 -18.69
CA SER A 325 5.71 2.25 -17.79
C SER A 325 7.08 2.17 -18.46
N VAL A 326 7.16 1.80 -19.75
CA VAL A 326 8.46 1.65 -20.43
C VAL A 326 9.24 2.99 -20.48
N PRO A 327 8.68 4.12 -20.92
CA PRO A 327 9.37 5.41 -20.87
C PRO A 327 9.73 5.85 -19.44
N ALA A 328 8.83 5.60 -18.48
CA ALA A 328 9.07 5.94 -17.07
C ALA A 328 10.21 5.11 -16.48
N VAL A 329 10.29 3.81 -16.79
CA VAL A 329 11.38 2.92 -16.39
C VAL A 329 12.70 3.37 -17.04
N VAL A 330 12.71 3.67 -18.34
CA VAL A 330 13.89 4.19 -19.03
C VAL A 330 14.37 5.50 -18.39
N ALA A 331 13.46 6.44 -18.15
CA ALA A 331 13.77 7.70 -17.46
C ALA A 331 14.35 7.43 -16.06
N MET A 332 13.76 6.51 -15.27
CA MET A 332 14.29 6.15 -13.96
C MET A 332 15.69 5.54 -14.06
N ILE A 333 15.96 4.65 -15.01
CA ILE A 333 17.27 4.03 -15.20
C ILE A 333 18.33 5.08 -15.57
N VAL A 334 18.01 5.97 -16.47
CA VAL A 334 18.94 7.03 -16.94
C VAL A 334 19.18 8.06 -15.84
N LEU A 335 18.12 8.52 -15.19
CA LEU A 335 18.18 9.59 -14.20
C LEU A 335 18.40 9.08 -12.76
N SER A 336 18.53 7.77 -12.55
CA SER A 336 18.64 7.13 -11.21
C SER A 336 19.71 7.78 -10.34
N ARG A 337 20.91 8.01 -10.90
CA ARG A 337 22.03 8.63 -10.18
C ARG A 337 21.73 10.07 -9.78
N TRP A 338 21.06 10.82 -10.64
CA TRP A 338 20.67 12.21 -10.37
C TRP A 338 19.61 12.28 -9.27
N PHE A 339 18.57 11.44 -9.34
CA PHE A 339 17.54 11.37 -8.29
C PHE A 339 18.12 10.98 -6.92
N LEU A 340 18.98 9.96 -6.88
CA LEU A 340 19.60 9.51 -5.64
C LEU A 340 20.59 10.54 -5.07
N HIS A 341 21.16 11.40 -5.91
CA HIS A 341 22.06 12.45 -5.47
C HIS A 341 21.36 13.50 -4.56
N PHE A 342 20.04 13.67 -4.67
CA PHE A 342 19.28 14.51 -3.75
C PHE A 342 19.38 14.04 -2.30
N PHE A 343 19.59 12.74 -2.08
CA PHE A 343 19.76 12.14 -0.75
C PHE A 343 21.21 12.14 -0.27
N GLY A 344 22.14 12.31 -1.17
CA GLY A 344 23.57 12.38 -0.89
C GLY A 344 24.41 11.53 -1.84
N PRO A 345 25.75 11.79 -1.94
CA PRO A 345 26.62 11.10 -2.89
C PRO A 345 26.69 9.58 -2.65
N GLY A 346 26.71 9.11 -1.39
CA GLY A 346 26.70 7.67 -1.06
C GLY A 346 25.47 6.95 -1.58
N TYR A 347 24.29 7.58 -1.50
CA TYR A 347 23.05 7.04 -2.05
C TYR A 347 23.11 6.91 -3.57
N ALA A 348 23.70 7.91 -4.25
CA ALA A 348 23.87 7.88 -5.70
C ALA A 348 24.88 6.82 -6.14
N GLU A 349 25.94 6.59 -5.38
CA GLU A 349 26.97 5.62 -5.72
C GLU A 349 26.48 4.18 -5.48
N LYS A 350 25.96 3.89 -4.31
CA LYS A 350 25.56 2.53 -3.89
C LYS A 350 24.14 2.13 -4.30
N GLY A 351 23.21 3.09 -4.37
CA GLY A 351 21.80 2.82 -4.68
C GLY A 351 21.46 2.73 -6.17
N THR A 352 22.32 3.27 -7.07
CA THR A 352 22.01 3.32 -8.50
C THR A 352 21.82 1.95 -9.14
N GLY A 353 22.62 0.96 -8.75
CA GLY A 353 22.48 -0.39 -9.29
C GLY A 353 21.14 -1.01 -8.93
N VAL A 354 20.80 -1.02 -7.65
CA VAL A 354 19.58 -1.66 -7.15
C VAL A 354 18.32 -0.99 -7.69
N ILE A 355 18.27 0.35 -7.76
CA ILE A 355 17.08 1.06 -8.28
C ILE A 355 16.82 0.74 -9.76
N ARG A 356 17.87 0.52 -10.56
CA ARG A 356 17.74 0.14 -11.97
C ARG A 356 17.03 -1.22 -12.12
N PHE A 357 17.42 -2.23 -11.34
CA PHE A 357 16.76 -3.53 -11.36
C PHE A 357 15.34 -3.47 -10.81
N LEU A 358 15.10 -2.70 -9.73
CA LEU A 358 13.77 -2.47 -9.19
C LEU A 358 12.86 -1.77 -10.21
N ALA A 359 13.39 -0.80 -10.96
CA ALA A 359 12.64 -0.13 -12.02
C ALA A 359 12.30 -1.10 -13.17
N LEU A 360 13.25 -1.95 -13.60
CA LEU A 360 13.00 -2.97 -14.62
C LEU A 360 11.89 -3.94 -14.21
N ALA A 361 11.76 -4.24 -12.92
CA ALA A 361 10.70 -5.12 -12.41
C ALA A 361 9.28 -4.59 -12.67
N VAL A 362 9.10 -3.30 -12.89
CA VAL A 362 7.80 -2.70 -13.18
C VAL A 362 7.20 -3.21 -14.50
N ILE A 363 8.03 -3.58 -15.48
CA ILE A 363 7.55 -4.11 -16.76
C ILE A 363 6.82 -5.44 -16.58
N PRO A 364 7.42 -6.50 -16.01
CA PRO A 364 6.68 -7.73 -15.72
C PRO A 364 5.60 -7.55 -14.65
N GLN A 365 5.72 -6.57 -13.76
CA GLN A 365 4.65 -6.18 -12.83
C GLN A 365 3.35 -5.80 -13.54
N CYS A 366 3.39 -5.14 -14.70
CA CYS A 366 2.20 -4.83 -15.49
C CYS A 366 1.41 -6.10 -15.83
N VAL A 367 2.08 -7.17 -16.24
CA VAL A 367 1.46 -8.46 -16.56
C VAL A 367 0.89 -9.13 -15.30
N ASN A 368 1.69 -9.15 -14.22
CA ASN A 368 1.30 -9.77 -12.96
C ASN A 368 0.07 -9.08 -12.35
N GLN A 369 0.05 -7.75 -12.34
CA GLN A 369 -1.05 -6.98 -11.79
C GLN A 369 -2.34 -7.14 -12.61
N LEU A 370 -2.21 -7.20 -13.94
CA LEU A 370 -3.35 -7.45 -14.82
C LEU A 370 -3.95 -8.84 -14.57
N TYR A 371 -3.11 -9.87 -14.39
CA TYR A 371 -3.57 -11.22 -14.09
C TYR A 371 -4.33 -11.27 -12.76
N ILE A 372 -3.82 -10.61 -11.72
CA ILE A 372 -4.52 -10.47 -10.42
C ILE A 372 -5.89 -9.84 -10.66
N THR A 373 -5.95 -8.73 -11.39
CA THR A 373 -7.19 -7.98 -11.64
C THR A 373 -8.23 -8.80 -12.39
N VAL A 374 -7.82 -9.50 -13.46
CA VAL A 374 -8.71 -10.39 -14.22
C VAL A 374 -9.29 -11.48 -13.32
N ASN A 375 -8.47 -12.09 -12.46
CA ASN A 375 -8.94 -13.12 -11.52
C ASN A 375 -9.79 -12.55 -10.39
N GLN A 376 -9.57 -11.30 -9.97
CA GLN A 376 -10.47 -10.59 -9.04
C GLN A 376 -11.87 -10.39 -9.64
N VAL A 377 -11.97 -9.92 -10.88
CA VAL A 377 -13.23 -9.78 -11.60
C VAL A 377 -13.94 -11.14 -11.75
N LYS A 378 -13.18 -12.19 -12.07
CA LYS A 378 -13.70 -13.58 -12.20
C LYS A 378 -13.93 -14.25 -10.85
N LYS A 379 -13.63 -13.60 -9.71
CA LYS A 379 -13.74 -14.13 -8.34
C LYS A 379 -12.92 -15.41 -8.08
N GLN A 380 -11.83 -15.59 -8.82
CA GLN A 380 -10.94 -16.75 -8.72
C GLN A 380 -9.84 -16.51 -7.67
N VAL A 381 -10.23 -16.42 -6.41
CA VAL A 381 -9.34 -16.04 -5.29
C VAL A 381 -8.15 -16.99 -5.13
N PHE A 382 -8.34 -18.27 -5.40
CA PHE A 382 -7.27 -19.28 -5.30
C PHE A 382 -6.10 -18.99 -6.25
N LEU A 383 -6.38 -18.58 -7.49
CA LEU A 383 -5.33 -18.23 -8.47
C LEU A 383 -4.55 -16.98 -8.05
N ILE A 384 -5.22 -16.02 -7.40
CA ILE A 384 -4.58 -14.82 -6.87
C ILE A 384 -3.61 -15.20 -5.74
N ILE A 385 -4.07 -16.03 -4.79
CA ILE A 385 -3.23 -16.50 -3.67
C ILE A 385 -2.03 -17.29 -4.20
N TYR A 386 -2.25 -18.21 -5.15
CA TYR A 386 -1.17 -19.00 -5.74
C TYR A 386 -0.12 -18.12 -6.41
N GLN A 387 -0.54 -17.14 -7.21
CA GLN A 387 0.38 -16.20 -7.87
C GLN A 387 1.16 -15.35 -6.86
N THR A 388 0.46 -14.74 -5.88
CA THR A 388 1.11 -13.87 -4.89
C THR A 388 2.02 -14.65 -3.96
N LEU A 389 1.68 -15.90 -3.62
CA LEU A 389 2.54 -16.81 -2.87
C LEU A 389 3.81 -17.16 -3.68
N SER A 390 3.64 -17.55 -4.95
CA SER A 390 4.79 -17.86 -5.82
C SER A 390 5.71 -16.66 -5.96
N LEU A 391 5.14 -15.46 -6.11
CA LEU A 391 5.91 -14.23 -6.18
C LEU A 391 6.67 -13.95 -4.88
N ALA A 392 6.00 -14.06 -3.72
CA ALA A 392 6.63 -13.83 -2.42
C ALA A 392 7.76 -14.84 -2.15
N VAL A 393 7.51 -16.11 -2.40
CA VAL A 393 8.52 -17.18 -2.20
C VAL A 393 9.73 -16.98 -3.11
N LEU A 394 9.49 -16.70 -4.40
CA LEU A 394 10.58 -16.43 -5.34
C LEU A 394 11.33 -15.14 -4.98
N ALA A 395 10.62 -14.07 -4.69
CA ALA A 395 11.25 -12.79 -4.35
C ALA A 395 12.12 -12.92 -3.10
N LEU A 396 11.60 -13.49 -2.02
CA LEU A 396 12.33 -13.62 -0.76
C LEU A 396 13.43 -14.68 -0.84
N GLY A 397 13.16 -15.84 -1.44
CA GLY A 397 14.15 -16.91 -1.56
C GLY A 397 15.31 -16.55 -2.49
N LEU A 398 15.02 -15.96 -3.68
CA LEU A 398 16.07 -15.41 -4.53
C LEU A 398 16.74 -14.20 -3.89
N GLY A 399 15.99 -13.42 -3.09
CA GLY A 399 16.51 -12.26 -2.37
C GLY A 399 17.66 -12.64 -1.46
N ASP A 400 17.48 -13.66 -0.65
CA ASP A 400 18.50 -14.18 0.26
C ASP A 400 19.75 -14.64 -0.51
N LEU A 401 19.55 -15.52 -1.49
CA LEU A 401 20.64 -16.06 -2.32
C LEU A 401 21.39 -14.97 -3.10
N MET A 402 20.67 -14.07 -3.75
CA MET A 402 21.29 -13.05 -4.61
C MET A 402 21.96 -11.94 -3.80
N LEU A 403 21.49 -11.70 -2.56
CA LEU A 403 22.08 -10.73 -1.64
C LEU A 403 23.50 -11.15 -1.25
N GLU A 404 23.73 -12.43 -1.02
CA GLU A 404 25.05 -12.97 -0.71
C GLU A 404 26.01 -12.88 -1.92
N ILE A 405 25.50 -13.15 -3.15
CA ILE A 405 26.33 -13.22 -4.37
C ILE A 405 26.63 -11.83 -4.94
N PHE A 406 25.62 -10.98 -5.04
CA PHE A 406 25.69 -9.68 -5.74
C PHE A 406 25.57 -8.47 -4.80
N GLY A 407 25.59 -8.69 -3.48
CA GLY A 407 25.43 -7.63 -2.50
C GLY A 407 24.10 -6.90 -2.68
N LEU A 408 24.10 -5.57 -2.50
CA LEU A 408 22.88 -4.75 -2.55
C LEU A 408 22.11 -4.89 -3.88
N ASN A 409 22.81 -5.04 -5.01
CA ASN A 409 22.17 -5.21 -6.32
C ASN A 409 21.40 -6.53 -6.40
N GLY A 410 21.80 -7.54 -5.62
CA GLY A 410 21.15 -8.85 -5.57
C GLY A 410 19.67 -8.79 -5.25
N ILE A 411 19.25 -7.90 -4.33
CA ILE A 411 17.82 -7.74 -4.02
C ILE A 411 17.04 -7.20 -5.23
N GLY A 412 17.62 -6.24 -5.95
CA GLY A 412 16.98 -5.70 -7.16
C GLY A 412 16.84 -6.77 -8.25
N ILE A 413 17.92 -7.57 -8.46
CA ILE A 413 17.93 -8.68 -9.41
C ILE A 413 16.90 -9.74 -9.02
N ALA A 414 16.86 -10.14 -7.75
CA ALA A 414 15.90 -11.11 -7.23
C ALA A 414 14.45 -10.67 -7.43
N TYR A 415 14.16 -9.41 -7.11
CA TYR A 415 12.83 -8.83 -7.28
C TYR A 415 12.41 -8.80 -8.75
N PHE A 416 13.32 -8.37 -9.64
CA PHE A 416 13.08 -8.40 -11.09
C PHE A 416 12.85 -9.82 -11.61
N LEU A 417 13.71 -10.77 -11.26
CA LEU A 417 13.59 -12.16 -11.69
C LEU A 417 12.32 -12.83 -11.18
N ALA A 418 11.95 -12.60 -9.92
CA ALA A 418 10.70 -13.12 -9.37
C ALA A 418 9.48 -12.63 -10.16
N HIS A 419 9.41 -11.33 -10.42
CA HIS A 419 8.33 -10.76 -11.23
C HIS A 419 8.35 -11.25 -12.67
N LEU A 420 9.53 -11.41 -13.27
CA LEU A 420 9.69 -11.90 -14.64
C LEU A 420 9.24 -13.37 -14.77
N VAL A 421 9.72 -14.25 -13.90
CA VAL A 421 9.35 -15.67 -13.91
C VAL A 421 7.84 -15.84 -13.74
N VAL A 422 7.26 -15.16 -12.74
CA VAL A 422 5.81 -15.24 -12.51
C VAL A 422 5.04 -14.67 -13.72
N ALA A 423 5.49 -13.55 -14.30
CA ALA A 423 4.85 -12.96 -15.48
C ALA A 423 4.89 -13.92 -16.68
N LEU A 424 5.99 -14.62 -16.92
CA LEU A 424 6.09 -15.61 -17.98
C LEU A 424 5.13 -16.80 -17.76
N VAL A 425 5.02 -17.27 -16.53
CA VAL A 425 4.10 -18.37 -16.18
C VAL A 425 2.64 -17.96 -16.38
N VAL A 426 2.26 -16.75 -15.93
CA VAL A 426 0.88 -16.28 -16.02
C VAL A 426 0.53 -15.68 -17.39
N ALA A 427 1.52 -15.41 -18.25
CA ALA A 427 1.27 -14.81 -19.58
C ALA A 427 0.35 -15.66 -20.45
N VAL A 428 0.54 -16.99 -20.46
CA VAL A 428 -0.29 -17.92 -21.26
C VAL A 428 -1.73 -17.97 -20.74
N PRO A 429 -2.01 -18.23 -19.44
CA PRO A 429 -3.38 -18.22 -18.95
C PRO A 429 -4.02 -16.83 -19.05
N LEU A 430 -3.26 -15.74 -18.85
CA LEU A 430 -3.74 -14.38 -19.06
C LEU A 430 -4.16 -14.16 -20.53
N TRP A 431 -3.30 -14.52 -21.47
CA TRP A 431 -3.58 -14.38 -22.90
C TRP A 431 -4.87 -15.11 -23.30
N ARG A 432 -5.04 -16.36 -22.82
CA ARG A 432 -6.29 -17.11 -23.02
C ARG A 432 -7.48 -16.40 -22.41
N ALA A 433 -7.38 -15.96 -21.16
CA ALA A 433 -8.46 -15.27 -20.47
C ALA A 433 -8.91 -13.97 -21.17
N LEU A 434 -7.98 -13.28 -21.87
CA LEU A 434 -8.24 -12.05 -22.60
C LEU A 434 -8.79 -12.28 -24.01
N HIS A 435 -8.63 -13.48 -24.60
CA HIS A 435 -9.10 -13.82 -25.95
C HIS A 435 -10.38 -14.68 -25.93
N GLU A 436 -10.54 -15.54 -24.93
CA GLU A 436 -11.69 -16.44 -24.78
C GLU A 436 -12.90 -15.79 -24.09
N GLY A 437 -12.81 -14.55 -23.68
CA GLY A 437 -13.83 -13.79 -22.94
C GLY A 437 -15.19 -13.60 -23.62
N GLY A 438 -15.47 -14.32 -24.73
CA GLY A 438 -16.77 -14.38 -25.40
C GLY A 438 -17.52 -15.73 -25.28
N LYS A 439 -16.94 -16.73 -24.61
CA LYS A 439 -17.49 -18.11 -24.58
C LYS A 439 -17.67 -18.72 -23.18
N PHE A 440 -17.95 -17.93 -22.16
CA PHE A 440 -18.43 -18.54 -20.92
C PHE A 440 -19.96 -18.64 -20.96
N VAL A 441 -20.44 -19.74 -21.55
CA VAL A 441 -21.76 -20.28 -21.36
C VAL A 441 -21.95 -20.60 -19.88
N ILE A 442 -23.02 -20.06 -19.33
CA ILE A 442 -23.66 -20.43 -18.08
C ILE A 442 -23.93 -21.94 -18.09
N THR A 443 -23.07 -22.73 -17.48
CA THR A 443 -23.36 -24.10 -17.10
C THR A 443 -23.34 -24.17 -15.58
N ALA A 444 -24.43 -23.73 -14.96
CA ALA A 444 -24.90 -24.15 -13.63
C ALA A 444 -26.19 -23.38 -13.28
N SER A 445 -27.26 -23.62 -13.99
CA SER A 445 -28.58 -23.63 -13.37
C SER A 445 -29.25 -24.90 -13.89
N GLY A 446 -29.23 -25.90 -13.01
CA GLY A 446 -29.90 -27.16 -13.25
C GLY A 446 -31.37 -26.92 -13.60
N GLU A 447 -31.74 -27.39 -14.74
CA GLU A 447 -33.10 -27.83 -14.99
C GLU A 447 -33.51 -28.80 -13.87
N SER A 448 -34.34 -28.34 -12.94
CA SER A 448 -35.29 -29.19 -12.31
C SER A 448 -36.58 -29.05 -13.11
N GLY A 449 -36.75 -29.97 -14.01
CA GLY A 449 -37.97 -30.11 -14.78
C GLY A 449 -39.14 -30.24 -13.83
N ASN A 450 -40.13 -29.47 -14.12
CA ASN A 450 -41.50 -29.74 -13.70
C ASN A 450 -42.19 -30.39 -14.87
N ASN A 451 -42.22 -31.73 -14.86
CA ASN A 451 -43.16 -32.51 -15.63
C ASN A 451 -44.16 -33.11 -14.66
N GLY A 452 -45.40 -32.79 -14.88
CA GLY A 452 -46.46 -33.73 -14.61
C GLY A 452 -47.46 -33.35 -13.53
N GLU A 453 -48.63 -33.08 -14.01
CA GLU A 453 -49.98 -33.20 -13.47
C GLU A 453 -50.50 -32.14 -12.49
#